data_20f4d1e0c27c090909a819ccb98451cf
#
_entry.id   20f4d1e0c27c090909a819ccb98451cf
#
_cell.length_a   1.000
_cell.length_b   1.000
_cell.length_c   1.000
_cell.angle_alpha   90.00
_cell.angle_beta   90.00
_cell.angle_gamma   90.00
#
_symmetry.space_group_name_H-M   'P 1'
#
loop_
_entity.id
_entity.type
_entity.pdbx_description
1 polymer ?
#
loop_
_entity_poly.entity_id
_entity_poly.type
_entity_poly.pdbx_seq_one_letter_code
_entity_poly.pdbx_strand_id
1 'polypeptide(L)'
;MQQRLISEIKDYLTSLPDDERINALNAFRQAMHELSPFKEQPVDCVLWVRDEQVEANNYNPNHLAVAETRLLQRSLESDGLTQPLVVSKNDRQHYDIVDGAHRRQLCRSRLGLQKNLNGYLPVTCLPTSSRPSRMATSMRHNRARGRNNPGATSELVRELSGHGWTDAKIAVELGMSADEVQKMKQLNGLLELFSEPPVPAK
;
A
#
# COMPACT_ATOMS: atom_id res chain seq x y z
N MET A 1 -19.31 -8.27 -34.16
CA MET A 1 -19.69 -8.60 -32.77
C MET A 1 -18.95 -7.71 -31.76
N GLN A 2 -17.62 -7.79 -31.69
CA GLN A 2 -16.82 -7.01 -30.71
C GLN A 2 -17.06 -5.50 -30.76
N GLN A 3 -17.05 -4.87 -31.93
CA GLN A 3 -17.29 -3.42 -32.08
C GLN A 3 -18.70 -3.01 -31.61
N ARG A 4 -19.71 -3.84 -31.84
CA ARG A 4 -21.05 -3.58 -31.36
C ARG A 4 -21.14 -3.57 -29.83
N LEU A 5 -20.52 -4.57 -29.18
CA LEU A 5 -20.42 -4.63 -27.72
C LEU A 5 -19.69 -3.39 -27.15
N ILE A 6 -18.60 -2.97 -27.78
CA ILE A 6 -17.85 -1.78 -27.37
C ILE A 6 -18.74 -0.52 -27.49
N SER A 7 -19.55 -0.39 -28.56
CA SER A 7 -20.48 0.71 -28.71
C SER A 7 -21.53 0.72 -27.60
N GLU A 8 -22.17 -0.43 -27.39
CA GLU A 8 -23.20 -0.59 -26.34
C GLU A 8 -22.65 -0.24 -24.92
N ILE A 9 -21.42 -0.69 -24.61
CA ILE A 9 -20.74 -0.33 -23.35
C ILE A 9 -20.48 1.17 -23.28
N LYS A 10 -20.01 1.81 -24.35
CA LYS A 10 -19.78 3.25 -24.38
C LYS A 10 -21.06 4.04 -24.17
N ASP A 11 -22.14 3.67 -24.85
CA ASP A 11 -23.44 4.33 -24.72
C ASP A 11 -23.98 4.21 -23.29
N TYR A 12 -23.89 3.01 -22.71
CA TYR A 12 -24.27 2.78 -21.32
C TYR A 12 -23.43 3.64 -20.35
N LEU A 13 -22.11 3.62 -20.45
CA LEU A 13 -21.24 4.38 -19.55
C LEU A 13 -21.45 5.90 -19.69
N THR A 14 -21.70 6.38 -20.92
CA THR A 14 -21.94 7.80 -21.17
C THR A 14 -23.26 8.29 -20.55
N SER A 15 -24.24 7.40 -20.43
CA SER A 15 -25.53 7.74 -19.80
C SER A 15 -25.49 7.87 -18.29
N LEU A 16 -24.42 7.42 -17.64
CA LEU A 16 -24.29 7.38 -16.18
C LEU A 16 -23.64 8.66 -15.61
N PRO A 17 -24.08 9.12 -14.43
CA PRO A 17 -23.33 10.09 -13.63
C PRO A 17 -21.93 9.56 -13.30
N ASP A 18 -20.98 10.46 -12.97
CA ASP A 18 -19.57 10.11 -12.80
C ASP A 18 -19.33 9.00 -11.77
N ASP A 19 -19.96 9.05 -10.60
CA ASP A 19 -19.80 8.04 -9.55
C ASP A 19 -20.35 6.66 -9.98
N GLU A 20 -21.51 6.64 -10.60
CA GLU A 20 -22.11 5.41 -11.13
C GLU A 20 -21.29 4.85 -12.28
N ARG A 21 -20.75 5.72 -13.14
CA ARG A 21 -19.83 5.35 -14.22
C ARG A 21 -18.56 4.70 -13.69
N ILE A 22 -17.97 5.23 -12.62
CA ILE A 22 -16.78 4.63 -11.98
C ILE A 22 -17.12 3.25 -11.43
N ASN A 23 -18.26 3.11 -10.75
CA ASN A 23 -18.72 1.82 -10.22
C ASN A 23 -18.94 0.80 -11.35
N ALA A 24 -19.59 1.20 -12.44
CA ALA A 24 -19.79 0.34 -13.61
C ALA A 24 -18.46 -0.06 -14.26
N LEU A 25 -17.52 0.89 -14.42
CA LEU A 25 -16.18 0.60 -14.92
C LEU A 25 -15.43 -0.39 -14.03
N ASN A 26 -15.54 -0.29 -12.70
CA ASN A 26 -14.96 -1.24 -11.79
C ASN A 26 -15.59 -2.63 -11.92
N ALA A 27 -16.91 -2.70 -12.05
CA ALA A 27 -17.61 -3.97 -12.29
C ALA A 27 -17.15 -4.65 -13.58
N PHE A 28 -16.99 -3.89 -14.68
CA PHE A 28 -16.46 -4.43 -15.93
C PHE A 28 -15.02 -4.93 -15.78
N ARG A 29 -14.15 -4.18 -15.08
CA ARG A 29 -12.76 -4.61 -14.83
C ARG A 29 -12.71 -5.93 -14.06
N GLN A 30 -13.55 -6.07 -13.01
CA GLN A 30 -13.64 -7.30 -12.24
C GLN A 30 -14.13 -8.48 -13.07
N ALA A 31 -15.20 -8.30 -13.84
CA ALA A 31 -15.71 -9.34 -14.73
C ALA A 31 -14.70 -9.78 -15.81
N MET A 32 -13.95 -8.84 -16.38
CA MET A 32 -12.89 -9.17 -17.32
C MET A 32 -11.72 -9.88 -16.65
N HIS A 33 -11.37 -9.47 -15.43
CA HIS A 33 -10.29 -10.09 -14.66
C HIS A 33 -10.58 -11.56 -14.33
N GLU A 34 -11.83 -11.92 -14.01
CA GLU A 34 -12.23 -13.30 -13.74
C GLU A 34 -11.95 -14.23 -14.95
N LEU A 35 -12.02 -13.69 -16.16
CA LEU A 35 -11.76 -14.39 -17.41
C LEU A 35 -10.33 -14.22 -17.93
N SER A 36 -9.54 -13.37 -17.30
CA SER A 36 -8.18 -13.08 -17.73
C SER A 36 -7.22 -14.27 -17.51
N PRO A 37 -6.33 -14.57 -18.45
CA PRO A 37 -5.25 -15.51 -18.22
C PRO A 37 -4.24 -15.01 -17.16
N PHE A 38 -4.30 -13.74 -16.80
CA PHE A 38 -3.42 -13.08 -15.83
C PHE A 38 -4.10 -12.79 -14.48
N LYS A 39 -5.25 -13.40 -14.20
CA LYS A 39 -6.03 -13.17 -12.97
C LYS A 39 -5.27 -13.43 -11.66
N GLU A 40 -4.19 -14.22 -11.70
CA GLU A 40 -3.31 -14.44 -10.54
C GLU A 40 -2.36 -13.25 -10.30
N GLN A 41 -2.33 -12.26 -11.19
CA GLN A 41 -1.48 -11.06 -11.05
C GLN A 41 -2.34 -9.89 -10.56
N PRO A 42 -2.06 -9.33 -9.38
CA PRO A 42 -2.89 -8.25 -8.82
C PRO A 42 -3.03 -7.02 -9.73
N VAL A 43 -2.01 -6.73 -10.54
CA VAL A 43 -2.01 -5.59 -11.47
C VAL A 43 -2.99 -5.75 -12.64
N ASP A 44 -3.45 -6.97 -12.92
CA ASP A 44 -4.42 -7.23 -13.99
C ASP A 44 -5.78 -6.58 -13.72
N CYS A 45 -6.10 -6.29 -12.45
CA CYS A 45 -7.32 -5.59 -12.06
C CYS A 45 -7.00 -4.34 -11.22
N VAL A 46 -7.06 -3.18 -11.84
CA VAL A 46 -6.93 -1.88 -11.16
C VAL A 46 -8.32 -1.27 -10.98
N LEU A 47 -8.72 -1.06 -9.73
CA LEU A 47 -10.01 -0.47 -9.37
C LEU A 47 -9.83 0.97 -8.91
N TRP A 48 -10.83 1.82 -9.14
CA TRP A 48 -10.90 3.16 -8.58
C TRP A 48 -11.83 3.14 -7.37
N VAL A 49 -11.28 3.45 -6.21
CA VAL A 49 -12.02 3.44 -4.94
C VAL A 49 -11.97 4.82 -4.28
N ARG A 50 -12.95 5.14 -3.45
CA ARG A 50 -12.95 6.40 -2.70
C ARG A 50 -11.76 6.43 -1.72
N ASP A 51 -11.07 7.58 -1.60
CA ASP A 51 -9.96 7.76 -0.65
C ASP A 51 -10.38 7.46 0.80
N GLU A 52 -11.64 7.71 1.14
CA GLU A 52 -12.21 7.42 2.45
C GLU A 52 -12.22 5.93 2.80
N GLN A 53 -12.28 5.07 1.78
CA GLN A 53 -12.22 3.61 1.96
C GLN A 53 -10.80 3.08 2.11
N VAL A 54 -9.79 3.93 1.89
CA VAL A 54 -8.38 3.53 1.94
C VAL A 54 -7.79 3.96 3.27
N GLU A 55 -7.35 3.01 4.07
CA GLU A 55 -6.75 3.27 5.39
C GLU A 55 -5.23 3.26 5.30
N ALA A 56 -4.59 4.23 5.97
CA ALA A 56 -3.13 4.22 6.12
C ALA A 56 -2.75 3.10 7.09
N ASN A 57 -1.70 2.35 6.77
CA ASN A 57 -1.12 1.44 7.73
C ASN A 57 -0.23 2.21 8.73
N ASN A 58 -0.15 1.71 9.96
CA ASN A 58 0.67 2.27 11.03
C ASN A 58 2.07 1.61 11.12
N TYR A 59 2.39 0.72 10.18
CA TYR A 59 3.66 -0.02 10.13
C TYR A 59 4.54 0.34 8.94
N ASN A 60 4.22 1.42 8.22
CA ASN A 60 5.07 1.87 7.11
C ASN A 60 6.27 2.66 7.66
N PRO A 61 7.48 2.07 7.62
CA PRO A 61 8.66 2.63 8.28
C PRO A 61 9.29 3.80 7.55
N ASN A 62 8.80 4.15 6.37
CA ASN A 62 9.51 5.08 5.50
C ASN A 62 8.93 6.49 5.61
N HIS A 63 9.81 7.44 5.95
CA HIS A 63 9.59 8.86 5.74
C HIS A 63 10.38 9.29 4.51
N LEU A 64 9.73 9.97 3.57
CA LEU A 64 10.43 10.60 2.46
C LEU A 64 11.15 11.86 2.96
N ALA A 65 12.40 12.04 2.53
CA ALA A 65 13.06 13.33 2.67
C ALA A 65 12.30 14.41 1.88
N VAL A 66 12.48 15.67 2.27
CA VAL A 66 11.77 16.81 1.64
C VAL A 66 12.01 16.86 0.13
N ALA A 67 13.25 16.62 -0.31
CA ALA A 67 13.60 16.60 -1.73
C ALA A 67 12.90 15.47 -2.49
N GLU A 68 12.83 14.28 -1.92
CA GLU A 68 12.14 13.12 -2.51
C GLU A 68 10.63 13.35 -2.59
N THR A 69 10.06 13.97 -1.55
CA THR A 69 8.64 14.34 -1.53
C THR A 69 8.30 15.32 -2.66
N ARG A 70 9.16 16.33 -2.90
CA ARG A 70 9.00 17.29 -4.00
C ARG A 70 9.12 16.61 -5.36
N LEU A 71 10.07 15.68 -5.52
CA LEU A 71 10.26 14.94 -6.77
C LEU A 71 9.05 14.05 -7.07
N LEU A 72 8.55 13.33 -6.06
CA LEU A 72 7.34 12.51 -6.20
C LEU A 72 6.12 13.38 -6.53
N GLN A 73 5.95 14.53 -5.86
CA GLN A 73 4.89 15.48 -6.18
C GLN A 73 4.99 15.93 -7.63
N ARG A 74 6.17 16.31 -8.09
CA ARG A 74 6.39 16.75 -9.48
C ARG A 74 6.02 15.66 -10.49
N SER A 75 6.41 14.41 -10.22
CA SER A 75 6.03 13.27 -11.07
C SER A 75 4.51 13.08 -11.11
N LEU A 76 3.83 13.14 -9.98
CA LEU A 76 2.37 13.02 -9.93
C LEU A 76 1.64 14.16 -10.65
N GLU A 77 2.19 15.37 -10.62
CA GLU A 77 1.63 16.52 -11.31
C GLU A 77 1.87 16.46 -12.83
N SER A 78 3.03 15.94 -13.25
CA SER A 78 3.45 15.87 -14.66
C SER A 78 2.88 14.66 -15.40
N ASP A 79 2.97 13.48 -14.75
CA ASP A 79 2.74 12.17 -15.38
C ASP A 79 1.44 11.51 -14.89
N GLY A 80 0.83 12.06 -13.83
CA GLY A 80 -0.31 11.45 -13.15
C GLY A 80 0.08 10.22 -12.30
N LEU A 81 -0.93 9.46 -11.89
CA LEU A 81 -0.74 8.21 -11.16
C LEU A 81 -0.43 7.06 -12.13
N THR A 82 0.84 6.82 -12.40
CA THR A 82 1.32 5.74 -13.28
C THR A 82 1.35 4.36 -12.61
N GLN A 83 1.26 4.32 -11.27
CA GLN A 83 1.26 3.10 -10.49
C GLN A 83 0.10 3.12 -9.49
N PRO A 84 -0.77 2.09 -9.47
CA PRO A 84 -1.81 1.99 -8.47
C PRO A 84 -1.23 1.80 -7.06
N LEU A 85 -2.02 2.11 -6.05
CA LEU A 85 -1.71 1.72 -4.68
C LEU A 85 -1.86 0.20 -4.55
N VAL A 86 -0.97 -0.44 -3.81
CA VAL A 86 -1.13 -1.85 -3.47
C VAL A 86 -1.85 -1.92 -2.13
N VAL A 87 -2.98 -2.61 -2.11
CA VAL A 87 -3.85 -2.67 -0.93
C VAL A 87 -4.27 -4.10 -0.62
N SER A 88 -4.76 -4.32 0.59
CA SER A 88 -5.45 -5.56 0.98
C SER A 88 -6.77 -5.20 1.64
N LYS A 89 -7.85 -5.91 1.32
CA LYS A 89 -9.12 -5.71 2.02
C LYS A 89 -8.99 -6.12 3.49
N ASN A 90 -9.56 -5.30 4.37
CA ASN A 90 -9.70 -5.61 5.78
C ASN A 90 -11.12 -6.10 6.13
N ASP A 91 -11.33 -6.50 7.38
CA ASP A 91 -12.61 -7.05 7.85
C ASP A 91 -13.78 -6.06 7.76
N ARG A 92 -13.49 -4.75 7.69
CA ARG A 92 -14.47 -3.67 7.54
C ARG A 92 -14.82 -3.39 6.07
N GLN A 93 -14.33 -4.20 5.13
CA GLN A 93 -14.44 -3.97 3.68
C GLN A 93 -13.71 -2.71 3.18
N HIS A 94 -12.86 -2.11 4.01
CA HIS A 94 -11.93 -1.05 3.63
C HIS A 94 -10.61 -1.65 3.09
N TYR A 95 -9.75 -0.78 2.61
CA TYR A 95 -8.49 -1.14 1.96
C TYR A 95 -7.31 -0.65 2.79
N ASP A 96 -6.58 -1.57 3.43
CA ASP A 96 -5.32 -1.26 4.09
C ASP A 96 -4.20 -1.11 3.07
N ILE A 97 -3.46 -0.01 3.11
CA ILE A 97 -2.32 0.21 2.22
C ILE A 97 -1.19 -0.74 2.58
N VAL A 98 -0.69 -1.45 1.57
CA VAL A 98 0.54 -2.25 1.65
C VAL A 98 1.71 -1.48 1.03
N ASP A 99 1.47 -0.79 -0.10
CA ASP A 99 2.45 0.09 -0.75
C ASP A 99 1.76 1.31 -1.39
N GLY A 100 2.48 2.42 -1.45
CA GLY A 100 2.01 3.66 -2.05
C GLY A 100 1.46 4.71 -1.07
N ALA A 101 1.73 4.57 0.23
CA ALA A 101 1.27 5.50 1.27
C ALA A 101 1.64 6.97 0.97
N HIS A 102 2.85 7.24 0.48
CA HIS A 102 3.28 8.59 0.11
C HIS A 102 2.54 9.15 -1.10
N ARG A 103 2.20 8.30 -2.09
CA ARG A 103 1.35 8.68 -3.24
C ARG A 103 -0.03 9.10 -2.76
N ARG A 104 -0.66 8.31 -1.91
CA ARG A 104 -1.94 8.66 -1.28
C ARG A 104 -1.86 9.97 -0.52
N GLN A 105 -0.85 10.13 0.34
CA GLN A 105 -0.66 11.34 1.14
C GLN A 105 -0.58 12.60 0.27
N LEU A 106 0.18 12.57 -0.82
CA LEU A 106 0.29 13.68 -1.76
C LEU A 106 -1.02 13.94 -2.50
N CYS A 107 -1.69 12.90 -2.99
CA CYS A 107 -2.99 13.02 -3.66
C CYS A 107 -4.05 13.65 -2.76
N ARG A 108 -4.01 13.37 -1.45
CA ARG A 108 -4.94 13.92 -0.46
C ARG A 108 -4.59 15.34 -0.02
N SER A 109 -3.28 15.67 0.10
CA SER A 109 -2.82 16.95 0.66
C SER A 109 -2.66 18.06 -0.39
N ARG A 110 -2.60 17.74 -1.69
CA ARG A 110 -2.38 18.69 -2.77
C ARG A 110 -3.68 18.94 -3.54
N LEU A 111 -4.22 20.16 -3.43
CA LEU A 111 -5.50 20.54 -4.02
C LEU A 111 -5.62 20.23 -5.51
N GLY A 112 -4.54 20.43 -6.30
CA GLY A 112 -4.54 20.11 -7.73
C GLY A 112 -4.71 18.63 -8.00
N LEU A 113 -3.96 17.77 -7.30
CA LEU A 113 -4.07 16.32 -7.43
C LEU A 113 -5.44 15.82 -6.94
N GLN A 114 -5.91 16.34 -5.81
CA GLN A 114 -7.22 15.99 -5.26
C GLN A 114 -8.37 16.28 -6.22
N LYS A 115 -8.36 17.46 -6.87
CA LYS A 115 -9.37 17.84 -7.86
C LYS A 115 -9.35 16.94 -9.09
N ASN A 116 -8.17 16.62 -9.61
CA ASN A 116 -8.03 15.76 -10.79
C ASN A 116 -8.51 14.33 -10.57
N LEU A 117 -8.47 13.86 -9.31
CA LEU A 117 -8.84 12.51 -8.94
C LEU A 117 -10.29 12.37 -8.46
N ASN A 118 -11.02 13.49 -8.31
CA ASN A 118 -12.42 13.50 -7.80
C ASN A 118 -12.63 12.68 -6.53
N GLY A 119 -11.61 12.60 -5.65
CA GLY A 119 -11.65 11.80 -4.41
C GLY A 119 -11.49 10.29 -4.60
N TYR A 120 -11.09 9.83 -5.80
CA TYR A 120 -10.80 8.43 -6.08
C TYR A 120 -9.29 8.14 -6.15
N LEU A 121 -8.93 6.91 -5.82
CA LEU A 121 -7.55 6.41 -5.92
C LEU A 121 -7.55 5.08 -6.68
N PRO A 122 -6.57 4.86 -7.59
CA PRO A 122 -6.41 3.59 -8.24
C PRO A 122 -5.74 2.59 -7.29
N VAL A 123 -6.35 1.43 -7.14
CA VAL A 123 -5.82 0.37 -6.27
C VAL A 123 -5.71 -0.96 -7.02
N THR A 124 -4.70 -1.74 -6.67
CA THR A 124 -4.63 -3.17 -6.99
C THR A 124 -4.68 -3.95 -5.68
N CYS A 125 -5.54 -4.97 -5.63
CA CYS A 125 -5.81 -5.71 -4.41
C CYS A 125 -4.96 -6.96 -4.33
N LEU A 126 -4.20 -7.11 -3.25
CA LEU A 126 -3.61 -8.39 -2.87
C LEU A 126 -4.70 -9.32 -2.31
N PRO A 127 -4.52 -10.64 -2.42
CA PRO A 127 -5.35 -11.59 -1.70
C PRO A 127 -5.41 -11.24 -0.21
N THR A 128 -6.56 -11.47 0.40
CA THR A 128 -6.75 -11.23 1.84
C THR A 128 -5.71 -12.01 2.63
N SER A 129 -4.99 -11.34 3.49
CA SER A 129 -3.90 -11.92 4.26
C SER A 129 -3.88 -11.38 5.68
N SER A 130 -3.24 -12.13 6.59
CA SER A 130 -3.08 -11.70 7.97
C SER A 130 -2.26 -10.40 8.08
N ARG A 131 -2.46 -9.65 9.16
CA ARG A 131 -1.69 -8.43 9.41
C ARG A 131 -0.16 -8.66 9.31
N PRO A 132 0.43 -9.71 9.96
CA PRO A 132 1.86 -9.98 9.81
C PRO A 132 2.31 -10.21 8.36
N SER A 133 1.49 -10.89 7.56
CA SER A 133 1.79 -11.11 6.14
C SER A 133 1.79 -9.79 5.35
N ARG A 134 0.82 -8.89 5.61
CA ARG A 134 0.78 -7.56 4.98
C ARG A 134 1.99 -6.71 5.35
N MET A 135 2.41 -6.75 6.62
CA MET A 135 3.60 -6.06 7.11
C MET A 135 4.86 -6.56 6.41
N ALA A 136 5.04 -7.88 6.31
CA ALA A 136 6.16 -8.48 5.60
C ALA A 136 6.16 -8.10 4.12
N THR A 137 5.00 -8.10 3.45
CA THR A 137 4.89 -7.67 2.05
C THR A 137 5.27 -6.20 1.86
N SER A 138 4.78 -5.30 2.73
CA SER A 138 5.15 -3.89 2.70
C SER A 138 6.66 -3.70 2.84
N MET A 139 7.28 -4.44 3.76
CA MET A 139 8.72 -4.39 3.96
C MET A 139 9.51 -4.90 2.74
N ARG A 140 9.09 -6.04 2.15
CA ARG A 140 9.73 -6.55 0.91
C ARG A 140 9.71 -5.51 -0.20
N HIS A 141 8.58 -4.85 -0.43
CA HIS A 141 8.46 -3.79 -1.45
C HIS A 141 9.40 -2.61 -1.17
N ASN A 142 9.48 -2.18 0.09
CA ASN A 142 10.35 -1.09 0.49
C ASN A 142 11.84 -1.46 0.40
N ARG A 143 12.20 -2.63 0.89
CA ARG A 143 13.58 -3.11 0.91
C ARG A 143 14.13 -3.36 -0.51
N ALA A 144 13.29 -3.93 -1.39
CA ALA A 144 13.64 -4.12 -2.80
C ALA A 144 13.94 -2.80 -3.54
N ARG A 145 13.42 -1.67 -3.04
CA ARG A 145 13.71 -0.32 -3.56
C ARG A 145 14.95 0.34 -2.93
N GLY A 146 15.71 -0.40 -2.11
CA GLY A 146 16.92 0.10 -1.45
C GLY A 146 16.68 1.03 -0.26
N ARG A 147 15.45 1.13 0.23
CA ARG A 147 15.10 1.98 1.38
C ARG A 147 15.13 1.19 2.68
N ASN A 148 16.05 1.54 3.57
CA ASN A 148 16.16 0.94 4.89
C ASN A 148 16.17 2.04 5.96
N ASN A 149 15.19 1.98 6.85
CA ASN A 149 15.23 2.66 8.14
C ASN A 149 15.47 1.60 9.22
N PRO A 150 16.67 1.54 9.84
CA PRO A 150 17.00 0.49 10.81
C PRO A 150 16.05 0.46 12.03
N GLY A 151 15.66 1.63 12.56
CA GLY A 151 14.74 1.71 13.69
C GLY A 151 13.38 1.10 13.38
N ALA A 152 12.78 1.52 12.28
CA ALA A 152 11.49 1.00 11.85
C ALA A 152 11.55 -0.47 11.41
N THR A 153 12.67 -0.92 10.87
CA THR A 153 12.91 -2.35 10.59
C THR A 153 12.96 -3.16 11.90
N SER A 154 13.62 -2.62 12.92
CA SER A 154 13.70 -3.22 14.25
C SER A 154 12.32 -3.37 14.91
N GLU A 155 11.48 -2.34 14.86
CA GLU A 155 10.10 -2.39 15.35
C GLU A 155 9.27 -3.44 14.61
N LEU A 156 9.39 -3.52 13.29
CA LEU A 156 8.71 -4.52 12.49
C LEU A 156 9.14 -5.95 12.86
N VAL A 157 10.44 -6.19 13.01
CA VAL A 157 10.97 -7.50 13.45
C VAL A 157 10.41 -7.89 14.82
N ARG A 158 10.30 -6.94 15.74
CA ARG A 158 9.68 -7.16 17.05
C ARG A 158 8.20 -7.55 16.92
N GLU A 159 7.44 -6.78 16.15
CA GLU A 159 6.00 -7.03 15.97
C GLU A 159 5.76 -8.41 15.33
N LEU A 160 6.53 -8.78 14.30
CA LEU A 160 6.45 -10.11 13.69
C LEU A 160 6.80 -11.24 14.68
N SER A 161 7.83 -11.03 15.52
CA SER A 161 8.17 -11.98 16.60
C SER A 161 7.04 -12.09 17.63
N GLY A 162 6.40 -10.98 18.01
CA GLY A 162 5.22 -10.94 18.87
C GLY A 162 4.01 -11.68 18.30
N HIS A 163 3.90 -11.73 16.97
CA HIS A 163 2.91 -12.55 16.27
C HIS A 163 3.32 -14.03 16.10
N GLY A 164 4.38 -14.47 16.76
CA GLY A 164 4.82 -15.88 16.78
C GLY A 164 5.66 -16.30 15.57
N TRP A 165 6.18 -15.35 14.77
CA TRP A 165 7.08 -15.70 13.68
C TRP A 165 8.47 -16.04 14.23
N THR A 166 9.04 -17.14 13.75
CA THR A 166 10.42 -17.53 14.06
C THR A 166 11.42 -16.64 13.34
N ASP A 167 12.63 -16.52 13.89
CA ASP A 167 13.71 -15.75 13.27
C ASP A 167 14.03 -16.23 11.85
N ALA A 168 14.01 -17.55 11.65
CA ALA A 168 14.20 -18.14 10.32
C ALA A 168 13.11 -17.69 9.33
N LYS A 169 11.84 -17.65 9.76
CA LYS A 169 10.75 -17.18 8.92
C LYS A 169 10.89 -15.68 8.63
N ILE A 170 11.21 -14.88 9.64
CA ILE A 170 11.45 -13.43 9.47
C ILE A 170 12.60 -13.18 8.49
N ALA A 171 13.70 -13.93 8.64
CA ALA A 171 14.86 -13.83 7.74
C ALA A 171 14.46 -14.07 6.27
N VAL A 172 13.77 -15.16 5.99
CA VAL A 172 13.30 -15.51 4.63
C VAL A 172 12.34 -14.46 4.09
N GLU A 173 11.31 -14.11 4.88
CA GLU A 173 10.24 -13.23 4.43
C GLU A 173 10.70 -11.77 4.21
N LEU A 174 11.70 -11.31 4.97
CA LEU A 174 12.23 -9.95 4.83
C LEU A 174 13.51 -9.89 3.99
N GLY A 175 14.01 -11.01 3.48
CA GLY A 175 15.28 -11.09 2.75
C GLY A 175 16.46 -10.66 3.62
N MET A 176 16.50 -11.09 4.87
CA MET A 176 17.53 -10.80 5.86
C MET A 176 18.36 -12.04 6.17
N SER A 177 19.61 -11.85 6.59
CA SER A 177 20.38 -12.93 7.23
C SER A 177 19.92 -13.14 8.68
N ALA A 178 20.21 -14.30 9.24
CA ALA A 178 19.91 -14.56 10.66
C ALA A 178 20.58 -13.53 11.59
N ASP A 179 21.82 -13.14 11.28
CA ASP A 179 22.56 -12.12 12.02
C ASP A 179 21.91 -10.74 11.94
N GLU A 180 21.35 -10.37 10.78
CA GLU A 180 20.61 -9.11 10.63
C GLU A 180 19.34 -9.12 11.49
N VAL A 181 18.58 -10.24 11.55
CA VAL A 181 17.39 -10.35 12.41
C VAL A 181 17.78 -10.18 13.88
N GLN A 182 18.86 -10.82 14.32
CA GLN A 182 19.35 -10.67 15.69
C GLN A 182 19.79 -9.24 16.00
N LYS A 183 20.50 -8.57 15.09
CA LYS A 183 20.89 -7.15 15.26
C LYS A 183 19.68 -6.25 15.36
N MET A 184 18.62 -6.49 14.58
CA MET A 184 17.38 -5.71 14.66
C MET A 184 16.67 -5.90 16.00
N LYS A 185 16.66 -7.10 16.55
CA LYS A 185 16.11 -7.37 17.89
C LYS A 185 16.91 -6.66 18.99
N GLN A 186 18.23 -6.69 18.91
CA GLN A 186 19.10 -6.00 19.88
C GLN A 186 18.93 -4.48 19.81
N LEU A 187 18.84 -3.91 18.60
CA LEU A 187 18.61 -2.47 18.42
C LEU A 187 17.31 -2.02 19.08
N ASN A 188 16.26 -2.81 18.98
CA ASN A 188 14.99 -2.49 19.60
C ASN A 188 15.07 -2.49 21.14
N GLY A 189 15.73 -3.49 21.73
CA GLY A 189 15.97 -3.53 23.17
C GLY A 189 16.76 -2.33 23.69
N LEU A 190 17.75 -1.85 22.93
CA LEU A 190 18.49 -0.61 23.25
C LEU A 190 17.60 0.62 23.18
N LEU A 191 16.78 0.76 22.13
CA LEU A 191 15.86 1.88 21.97
C LEU A 191 14.83 1.96 23.12
N GLU A 192 14.33 0.83 23.59
CA GLU A 192 13.43 0.76 24.76
C GLU A 192 14.11 1.25 26.04
N LEU A 193 15.37 0.86 26.29
CA LEU A 193 16.13 1.30 27.46
C LEU A 193 16.34 2.82 27.51
N PHE A 194 16.44 3.47 26.35
CA PHE A 194 16.61 4.93 26.26
C PHE A 194 15.30 5.70 26.15
N SER A 195 14.18 5.05 25.92
CA SER A 195 12.86 5.67 25.81
C SER A 195 12.06 5.68 27.13
N GLU A 196 12.49 4.95 28.15
CA GLU A 196 11.87 5.04 29.48
C GLU A 196 12.19 6.40 30.13
N PRO A 197 11.17 7.14 30.64
CA PRO A 197 11.42 8.36 31.38
C PRO A 197 12.23 8.04 32.65
N PRO A 198 13.16 8.92 33.09
CA PRO A 198 13.95 8.69 34.29
C PRO A 198 13.02 8.46 35.47
N VAL A 199 13.23 7.35 36.17
CA VAL A 199 12.50 7.02 37.40
C VAL A 199 12.65 8.20 38.37
N PRO A 200 11.56 8.79 38.90
CA PRO A 200 11.68 9.89 39.85
C PRO A 200 12.46 9.41 41.08
N ALA A 201 13.56 10.08 41.35
CA ALA A 201 14.34 9.86 42.58
C ALA A 201 13.41 10.02 43.80
N LYS A 202 13.42 9.02 44.66
CA LYS A 202 12.71 9.05 45.94
C LYS A 202 13.38 10.03 46.92
#